data_1b6c9c05cfb1a79882fcb09899b4c130
#
_entry.id   1b6c9c05cfb1a79882fcb09899b4c130
#
_cell.length_a   1.000
_cell.length_b   1.000
_cell.length_c   1.000
_cell.angle_alpha   90.00
_cell.angle_beta   90.00
_cell.angle_gamma   90.00
#
_symmetry.space_group_name_H-M   'P 1'
#
loop_
_entity.id
_entity.type
_entity.pdbx_description
1 polymer ?
#
loop_
_entity_poly.entity_id
_entity_poly.type
_entity_poly.pdbx_seq_one_letter_code
_entity_poly.pdbx_strand_id
1 'polypeptide(L)'
;GTFNYKNYSAPYWLNEKGTKGMYQVSDKNNIGLPEKTMNFPITFQLTINGKNLTYKKNVVYKYNDPVKGEVYQPFDVLPEATVSIQEKVIIFSDNNAKQIPVTVRAGKDNLNGSVKLESPNGWLISPESQLFSISKNGDDATLTFSVTPPKNQSEGKLIPILTVGNQSHQKELFTIDYDYIPLQKVLLNAEAKVVHISIEKKGENIGYIKGAGDAIPESLEQIGYQVTSINPSEITSEYLNQFDAIVVGIRAFNTVPELAFKQPELNSYVENGGTLLLQYNTSHRLVTKEFAPYQLTLSRDRVTDEFSEVTLLAPNHQVLNYPNKITSADFENWVQERGLY
;
A
#
# COMPACT_ATOMS: atom_id res chain seq x y z
N GLY A 1 -14.29 -8.41 36.56
CA GLY A 1 -15.08 -9.33 35.75
C GLY A 1 -14.34 -9.65 34.48
N THR A 2 -14.33 -10.93 34.09
CA THR A 2 -13.74 -11.38 32.84
C THR A 2 -14.77 -11.17 31.74
N PHE A 3 -14.47 -10.34 30.77
CA PHE A 3 -15.34 -10.15 29.61
C PHE A 3 -14.90 -11.11 28.50
N ASN A 4 -15.79 -12.01 28.09
CA ASN A 4 -15.56 -12.90 26.95
C ASN A 4 -16.04 -12.17 25.69
N TYR A 5 -15.16 -11.40 25.05
CA TYR A 5 -15.50 -10.70 23.82
C TYR A 5 -15.12 -11.57 22.61
N LYS A 6 -16.08 -11.82 21.73
CA LYS A 6 -15.88 -12.74 20.59
C LYS A 6 -15.34 -12.04 19.34
N ASN A 7 -15.44 -10.73 19.26
CA ASN A 7 -15.09 -9.97 18.04
C ASN A 7 -14.07 -8.87 18.34
N TYR A 8 -13.07 -8.72 17.49
CA TYR A 8 -12.15 -7.60 17.55
C TYR A 8 -12.81 -6.29 17.11
N SER A 9 -12.29 -5.17 17.63
CA SER A 9 -12.71 -3.85 17.17
C SER A 9 -12.29 -3.65 15.72
N ALA A 10 -13.25 -3.32 14.86
CA ALA A 10 -13.00 -2.98 13.47
C ALA A 10 -14.08 -1.99 12.98
N PRO A 11 -13.78 -1.15 11.99
CA PRO A 11 -14.79 -0.39 11.28
C PRO A 11 -15.84 -1.35 10.70
N TYR A 12 -17.13 -1.09 10.93
CA TYR A 12 -18.20 -2.02 10.54
C TYR A 12 -18.23 -2.28 9.03
N TRP A 13 -17.82 -1.29 8.22
CA TRP A 13 -17.77 -1.41 6.75
C TRP A 13 -16.58 -2.23 6.23
N LEU A 14 -15.64 -2.63 7.11
CA LEU A 14 -14.49 -3.50 6.79
C LEU A 14 -14.63 -4.91 7.40
N ASN A 15 -15.72 -5.21 8.09
CA ASN A 15 -15.95 -6.52 8.70
C ASN A 15 -16.18 -7.62 7.65
N GLU A 16 -16.74 -7.25 6.51
CA GLU A 16 -17.05 -8.16 5.41
C GLU A 16 -16.27 -7.76 4.16
N LYS A 17 -15.99 -8.75 3.31
CA LYS A 17 -15.34 -8.50 2.03
C LYS A 17 -16.31 -7.74 1.13
N GLY A 18 -15.96 -6.51 0.77
CA GLY A 18 -16.71 -5.70 -0.18
C GLY A 18 -16.67 -6.26 -1.61
N THR A 19 -17.48 -5.72 -2.46
CA THR A 19 -17.40 -5.88 -3.92
C THR A 19 -16.60 -4.71 -4.50
N LYS A 20 -16.34 -4.71 -5.79
CA LYS A 20 -15.70 -3.57 -6.46
C LYS A 20 -16.54 -2.30 -6.28
N GLY A 21 -15.96 -1.28 -5.64
CA GLY A 21 -16.60 0.01 -5.41
C GLY A 21 -17.67 0.06 -4.30
N MET A 22 -17.99 -1.07 -3.62
CA MET A 22 -19.07 -1.11 -2.61
C MET A 22 -18.63 -1.86 -1.36
N TYR A 23 -18.87 -1.27 -0.18
CA TYR A 23 -18.79 -2.00 1.08
C TYR A 23 -19.99 -2.92 1.25
N GLN A 24 -19.77 -4.03 1.93
CA GLN A 24 -20.83 -4.96 2.31
C GLN A 24 -21.05 -4.87 3.82
N VAL A 25 -22.28 -4.54 4.23
CA VAL A 25 -22.65 -4.34 5.63
C VAL A 25 -23.93 -5.11 5.90
N SER A 26 -23.82 -6.24 6.61
CA SER A 26 -24.97 -7.09 6.95
C SER A 26 -25.89 -6.46 7.98
N ASP A 27 -25.31 -5.80 9.00
CA ASP A 27 -26.11 -5.09 10.00
C ASP A 27 -26.47 -3.68 9.51
N LYS A 28 -27.68 -3.56 8.95
CA LYS A 28 -28.19 -2.30 8.39
C LYS A 28 -28.30 -1.16 9.41
N ASN A 29 -28.33 -1.46 10.72
CA ASN A 29 -28.37 -0.42 11.75
C ASN A 29 -27.06 0.37 11.85
N ASN A 30 -25.97 -0.19 11.33
CA ASN A 30 -24.69 0.48 11.30
C ASN A 30 -24.53 1.43 10.09
N ILE A 31 -25.35 1.27 9.04
CA ILE A 31 -25.24 2.07 7.82
C ILE A 31 -25.54 3.53 8.13
N GLY A 32 -24.58 4.41 7.78
CA GLY A 32 -24.68 5.86 8.03
C GLY A 32 -24.15 6.31 9.39
N LEU A 33 -23.67 5.39 10.24
CA LEU A 33 -22.93 5.79 11.42
C LEU A 33 -21.54 6.33 11.00
N PRO A 34 -21.10 7.47 11.58
CA PRO A 34 -19.82 8.10 11.19
C PRO A 34 -18.60 7.29 11.68
N GLU A 35 -18.78 6.48 12.70
CA GLU A 35 -17.71 5.71 13.33
C GLU A 35 -18.17 4.28 13.64
N LYS A 36 -17.21 3.41 13.97
CA LYS A 36 -17.50 2.05 14.45
C LYS A 36 -18.35 2.08 15.70
N THR A 37 -19.18 1.06 15.86
CA THR A 37 -19.97 0.87 17.08
C THR A 37 -19.03 0.66 18.27
N MET A 38 -19.22 1.42 19.34
CA MET A 38 -18.40 1.33 20.55
C MET A 38 -18.67 0.00 21.27
N ASN A 39 -17.58 -0.70 21.65
CA ASN A 39 -17.66 -2.06 22.17
C ASN A 39 -18.20 -2.15 23.61
N PHE A 40 -18.08 -1.09 24.42
CA PHE A 40 -18.39 -1.11 25.85
C PHE A 40 -19.25 0.09 26.28
N PRO A 41 -20.58 0.07 25.99
CA PRO A 41 -21.48 1.08 26.53
C PRO A 41 -21.76 0.80 28.01
N ILE A 42 -21.57 1.82 28.87
CA ILE A 42 -22.01 1.82 30.26
C ILE A 42 -23.37 2.49 30.30
N THR A 43 -24.35 1.81 30.90
CA THR A 43 -25.69 2.35 31.13
C THR A 43 -25.82 2.78 32.59
N PHE A 44 -26.04 4.06 32.81
CA PHE A 44 -26.37 4.62 34.14
C PHE A 44 -27.88 4.71 34.25
N GLN A 45 -28.43 4.11 35.30
CA GLN A 45 -29.85 4.27 35.68
C GLN A 45 -29.85 5.23 36.89
N LEU A 46 -30.49 6.37 36.73
CA LEU A 46 -30.58 7.40 37.73
C LEU A 46 -32.04 7.63 38.11
N THR A 47 -32.34 7.71 39.40
CA THR A 47 -33.66 8.11 39.87
C THR A 47 -33.56 9.50 40.52
N ILE A 48 -34.21 10.48 39.88
CA ILE A 48 -34.23 11.85 40.35
C ILE A 48 -35.67 12.30 40.55
N ASN A 49 -36.02 12.68 41.76
CA ASN A 49 -37.38 13.07 42.13
C ASN A 49 -38.44 12.00 41.71
N GLY A 50 -38.13 10.74 41.92
CA GLY A 50 -39.02 9.61 41.57
C GLY A 50 -39.12 9.29 40.10
N LYS A 51 -38.41 9.96 39.22
CA LYS A 51 -38.34 9.69 37.77
C LYS A 51 -37.06 8.94 37.44
N ASN A 52 -37.19 7.84 36.70
CA ASN A 52 -36.04 7.08 36.22
C ASN A 52 -35.51 7.66 34.91
N LEU A 53 -34.24 7.93 34.89
CA LEU A 53 -33.47 8.41 33.72
C LEU A 53 -32.39 7.37 33.36
N THR A 54 -32.28 7.09 32.07
CA THR A 54 -31.26 6.19 31.57
C THR A 54 -30.27 7.00 30.74
N TYR A 55 -29.02 6.94 31.12
CA TYR A 55 -27.92 7.61 30.41
C TYR A 55 -26.88 6.56 29.96
N LYS A 56 -26.48 6.61 28.69
CA LYS A 56 -25.46 5.71 28.13
C LYS A 56 -24.21 6.48 27.80
N LYS A 57 -23.04 5.96 28.19
CA LYS A 57 -21.74 6.49 27.85
C LYS A 57 -20.79 5.36 27.50
N ASN A 58 -19.98 5.57 26.45
CA ASN A 58 -18.98 4.59 26.04
C ASN A 58 -17.73 4.69 26.91
N VAL A 59 -17.08 3.55 27.16
CA VAL A 59 -15.77 3.50 27.79
C VAL A 59 -14.75 4.05 26.79
N VAL A 60 -13.90 4.95 27.26
CA VAL A 60 -12.79 5.54 26.52
C VAL A 60 -11.52 5.47 27.37
N TYR A 61 -10.37 5.41 26.70
CA TYR A 61 -9.08 5.62 27.33
C TYR A 61 -8.78 7.12 27.32
N LYS A 62 -8.51 7.68 28.49
CA LYS A 62 -8.20 9.11 28.65
C LYS A 62 -6.80 9.26 29.22
N TYR A 63 -6.01 10.14 28.64
CA TYR A 63 -4.71 10.55 29.19
C TYR A 63 -4.46 12.03 28.88
N ASN A 64 -3.48 12.61 29.57
CA ASN A 64 -3.02 13.97 29.33
C ASN A 64 -1.74 13.94 28.50
N ASP A 65 -1.78 14.52 27.32
CA ASP A 65 -0.62 14.76 26.48
C ASP A 65 -0.06 16.16 26.75
N PRO A 66 1.27 16.32 26.89
CA PRO A 66 1.87 17.64 27.18
C PRO A 66 1.61 18.71 26.13
N VAL A 67 1.35 18.31 24.87
CA VAL A 67 1.13 19.22 23.75
C VAL A 67 -0.34 19.32 23.38
N LYS A 68 -1.04 18.16 23.30
CA LYS A 68 -2.44 18.07 22.85
C LYS A 68 -3.46 18.27 23.99
N GLY A 69 -3.02 18.27 25.25
CA GLY A 69 -3.91 18.33 26.41
C GLY A 69 -4.60 17.01 26.70
N GLU A 70 -5.89 17.05 27.06
CA GLU A 70 -6.68 15.83 27.31
C GLU A 70 -6.97 15.10 26.01
N VAL A 71 -6.46 13.87 25.88
CA VAL A 71 -6.69 12.99 24.73
C VAL A 71 -7.64 11.87 25.14
N TYR A 72 -8.63 11.62 24.28
CA TYR A 72 -9.60 10.54 24.43
C TYR A 72 -9.42 9.56 23.27
N GLN A 73 -9.24 8.28 23.58
CA GLN A 73 -9.15 7.22 22.58
C GLN A 73 -10.26 6.20 22.77
N PRO A 74 -10.82 5.64 21.69
CA PRO A 74 -11.75 4.54 21.78
C PRO A 74 -11.14 3.35 22.53
N PHE A 75 -11.96 2.65 23.33
CA PHE A 75 -11.54 1.40 23.92
C PHE A 75 -11.68 0.27 22.90
N ASP A 76 -10.54 -0.18 22.34
CA ASP A 76 -10.49 -1.20 21.30
C ASP A 76 -10.13 -2.57 21.86
N VAL A 77 -10.80 -3.61 21.32
CA VAL A 77 -10.46 -5.02 21.54
C VAL A 77 -9.60 -5.46 20.37
N LEU A 78 -8.34 -5.74 20.64
CA LEU A 78 -7.35 -6.14 19.64
C LEU A 78 -6.86 -7.57 19.92
N PRO A 79 -6.31 -8.28 18.91
CA PRO A 79 -5.66 -9.55 19.13
C PRO A 79 -4.44 -9.40 20.05
N GLU A 80 -4.10 -10.48 20.77
CA GLU A 80 -2.89 -10.52 21.60
C GLU A 80 -1.59 -10.43 20.78
N ALA A 81 -1.69 -10.65 19.47
CA ALA A 81 -0.60 -10.49 18.52
C ALA A 81 -1.15 -10.17 17.13
N THR A 82 -0.40 -9.38 16.37
CA THR A 82 -0.65 -9.12 14.95
C THR A 82 0.59 -9.42 14.13
N VAL A 83 0.41 -9.69 12.85
CA VAL A 83 1.49 -10.04 11.93
C VAL A 83 1.33 -9.27 10.64
N SER A 84 2.42 -8.83 10.02
CA SER A 84 2.38 -8.08 8.77
C SER A 84 3.53 -8.44 7.84
N ILE A 85 3.28 -8.31 6.53
CA ILE A 85 4.30 -8.24 5.49
C ILE A 85 4.26 -6.79 5.00
N GLN A 86 5.40 -6.11 5.04
CA GLN A 86 5.46 -4.68 4.72
C GLN A 86 5.12 -4.41 3.26
N GLU A 87 5.75 -5.15 2.34
CA GLU A 87 5.48 -5.05 0.92
C GLU A 87 4.21 -5.82 0.55
N LYS A 88 3.22 -5.11 -0.01
CA LYS A 88 1.94 -5.73 -0.38
C LYS A 88 1.94 -6.40 -1.75
N VAL A 89 2.93 -6.08 -2.59
CA VAL A 89 3.20 -6.71 -3.88
C VAL A 89 4.69 -6.99 -3.97
N ILE A 90 5.05 -8.25 -4.23
CA ILE A 90 6.43 -8.71 -4.34
C ILE A 90 6.60 -9.36 -5.72
N ILE A 91 7.47 -8.75 -6.53
CA ILE A 91 7.70 -9.19 -7.91
C ILE A 91 9.00 -9.98 -7.95
N PHE A 92 8.96 -11.16 -8.56
CA PHE A 92 10.11 -11.98 -8.89
C PHE A 92 10.30 -11.93 -10.42
N SER A 93 11.39 -11.34 -10.87
CA SER A 93 11.77 -11.23 -12.29
C SER A 93 12.67 -12.39 -12.75
N ASP A 94 13.09 -13.22 -11.80
CA ASP A 94 13.93 -14.40 -12.03
C ASP A 94 13.57 -15.52 -11.04
N ASN A 95 14.31 -16.65 -11.12
CA ASN A 95 14.09 -17.80 -10.24
C ASN A 95 14.84 -17.71 -8.89
N ASN A 96 15.46 -16.58 -8.57
CA ASN A 96 16.20 -16.42 -7.34
C ASN A 96 15.29 -16.22 -6.14
N ALA A 97 15.72 -16.71 -5.00
CA ALA A 97 15.01 -16.51 -3.75
C ALA A 97 15.12 -15.06 -3.28
N LYS A 98 14.02 -14.51 -2.75
CA LYS A 98 14.01 -13.22 -2.05
C LYS A 98 13.79 -13.41 -0.56
N GLN A 99 14.43 -12.55 0.24
CA GLN A 99 14.27 -12.50 1.69
C GLN A 99 13.08 -11.62 2.04
N ILE A 100 12.04 -12.22 2.59
CA ILE A 100 10.78 -11.54 2.91
C ILE A 100 10.69 -11.35 4.43
N PRO A 101 10.78 -10.10 4.92
CA PRO A 101 10.59 -9.80 6.33
C PRO A 101 9.11 -9.88 6.72
N VAL A 102 8.85 -10.57 7.81
CA VAL A 102 7.53 -10.68 8.45
C VAL A 102 7.65 -10.12 9.85
N THR A 103 6.86 -9.10 10.15
CA THR A 103 6.89 -8.44 11.46
C THR A 103 5.74 -8.92 12.32
N VAL A 104 6.06 -9.36 13.54
CA VAL A 104 5.09 -9.68 14.60
C VAL A 104 5.09 -8.54 15.59
N ARG A 105 3.91 -8.00 15.92
CA ARG A 105 3.72 -7.02 16.98
C ARG A 105 2.99 -7.63 18.17
N ALA A 106 3.55 -7.44 19.37
CA ALA A 106 2.96 -7.93 20.59
C ALA A 106 1.80 -7.03 21.05
N GLY A 107 0.66 -7.63 21.37
CA GLY A 107 -0.48 -6.98 22.02
C GLY A 107 -0.54 -7.25 23.53
N LYS A 108 0.43 -8.00 24.08
CA LYS A 108 0.60 -8.27 25.51
C LYS A 108 2.08 -8.47 25.86
N ASP A 109 2.40 -8.41 27.16
CA ASP A 109 3.75 -8.72 27.64
C ASP A 109 4.05 -10.24 27.54
N ASN A 110 5.33 -10.57 27.40
CA ASN A 110 5.86 -11.93 27.37
C ASN A 110 5.18 -12.82 26.31
N LEU A 111 5.09 -12.32 25.09
CA LEU A 111 4.51 -13.02 23.96
C LEU A 111 5.50 -13.95 23.30
N ASN A 112 5.16 -15.25 23.23
CA ASN A 112 5.96 -16.28 22.55
C ASN A 112 5.08 -17.03 21.56
N GLY A 113 5.66 -17.43 20.44
CA GLY A 113 4.94 -18.16 19.42
C GLY A 113 5.79 -18.53 18.22
N SER A 114 5.12 -18.83 17.13
CA SER A 114 5.76 -19.13 15.85
C SER A 114 5.02 -18.48 14.70
N VAL A 115 5.75 -18.25 13.61
CA VAL A 115 5.20 -17.80 12.34
C VAL A 115 5.57 -18.77 11.26
N LYS A 116 4.63 -19.10 10.38
CA LYS A 116 4.85 -19.75 9.10
C LYS A 116 4.26 -18.90 7.98
N LEU A 117 4.75 -19.06 6.75
CA LEU A 117 4.13 -18.47 5.57
C LEU A 117 3.39 -19.55 4.78
N GLU A 118 2.13 -19.28 4.44
CA GLU A 118 1.44 -20.01 3.39
C GLU A 118 1.72 -19.33 2.04
N SER A 119 1.95 -20.14 1.02
CA SER A 119 2.30 -19.69 -0.32
C SER A 119 1.43 -20.37 -1.39
N PRO A 120 1.36 -19.83 -2.60
CA PRO A 120 0.74 -20.53 -3.72
C PRO A 120 1.48 -21.83 -4.05
N ASN A 121 0.82 -22.71 -4.78
CA ASN A 121 1.41 -23.98 -5.20
C ASN A 121 2.70 -23.78 -6.01
N GLY A 122 3.73 -24.56 -5.70
CA GLY A 122 5.02 -24.54 -6.39
C GLY A 122 6.02 -23.51 -5.86
N TRP A 123 5.61 -22.61 -4.97
CA TRP A 123 6.50 -21.70 -4.26
C TRP A 123 7.15 -22.42 -3.06
N LEU A 124 8.41 -22.14 -2.83
CA LEU A 124 9.17 -22.74 -1.72
C LEU A 124 9.44 -21.69 -0.64
N ILE A 125 9.22 -22.07 0.61
CA ILE A 125 9.46 -21.22 1.78
C ILE A 125 10.51 -21.89 2.68
N SER A 126 11.51 -21.14 3.09
CA SER A 126 12.53 -21.61 4.05
C SER A 126 12.87 -20.50 5.06
N PRO A 127 12.92 -20.84 6.36
CA PRO A 127 12.46 -22.08 6.97
C PRO A 127 10.93 -22.19 6.92
N GLU A 128 10.37 -23.38 7.12
CA GLU A 128 8.91 -23.60 7.14
C GLU A 128 8.22 -22.83 8.27
N SER A 129 8.93 -22.64 9.40
CA SER A 129 8.42 -21.90 10.56
C SER A 129 9.58 -21.28 11.34
N GLN A 130 9.33 -20.16 11.99
CA GLN A 130 10.27 -19.49 12.88
C GLN A 130 9.63 -19.19 14.23
N LEU A 131 10.37 -19.37 15.30
CA LEU A 131 9.96 -19.01 16.65
C LEU A 131 10.29 -17.54 16.93
N PHE A 132 9.49 -16.90 17.76
CA PHE A 132 9.74 -15.56 18.26
C PHE A 132 9.44 -15.46 19.76
N SER A 133 10.05 -14.46 20.39
CA SER A 133 9.81 -14.07 21.78
C SER A 133 9.87 -12.55 21.90
N ILE A 134 8.82 -11.94 22.43
CA ILE A 134 8.70 -10.49 22.60
C ILE A 134 8.35 -10.20 24.06
N SER A 135 9.17 -9.39 24.75
CA SER A 135 9.03 -9.17 26.17
C SER A 135 7.94 -8.18 26.56
N LYS A 136 7.73 -7.13 25.76
CA LYS A 136 6.81 -6.03 26.10
C LYS A 136 5.70 -5.88 25.08
N ASN A 137 4.54 -5.52 25.59
CA ASN A 137 3.40 -5.07 24.77
C ASN A 137 3.80 -3.87 23.90
N GLY A 138 3.46 -3.92 22.63
CA GLY A 138 3.77 -2.89 21.63
C GLY A 138 5.10 -3.05 20.92
N ASP A 139 6.00 -3.91 21.42
CA ASP A 139 7.26 -4.21 20.74
C ASP A 139 7.05 -5.13 19.54
N ASP A 140 8.01 -5.09 18.60
CA ASP A 140 8.00 -5.85 17.37
C ASP A 140 9.15 -6.88 17.32
N ALA A 141 8.91 -7.99 16.62
CA ALA A 141 9.96 -8.94 16.19
C ALA A 141 9.84 -9.17 14.69
N THR A 142 10.96 -9.07 13.97
CA THR A 142 11.01 -9.32 12.53
C THR A 142 11.68 -10.68 12.27
N LEU A 143 10.98 -11.52 11.52
CA LEU A 143 11.40 -12.85 11.07
C LEU A 143 11.57 -12.81 9.55
N THR A 144 12.66 -13.38 9.04
CA THR A 144 12.94 -13.32 7.60
C THR A 144 12.80 -14.69 6.98
N PHE A 145 11.95 -14.81 5.97
CA PHE A 145 11.72 -16.02 5.19
C PHE A 145 12.33 -15.89 3.80
N SER A 146 13.03 -16.94 3.37
CA SER A 146 13.48 -17.08 2.00
C SER A 146 12.36 -17.67 1.16
N VAL A 147 11.88 -16.90 0.17
CA VAL A 147 10.80 -17.28 -0.73
C VAL A 147 11.36 -17.48 -2.13
N THR A 148 11.18 -18.69 -2.69
CA THR A 148 11.66 -19.03 -4.03
C THR A 148 10.45 -19.27 -4.95
N PRO A 149 10.38 -18.62 -6.12
CA PRO A 149 9.28 -18.83 -7.06
C PRO A 149 9.39 -20.17 -7.78
N PRO A 150 8.30 -20.68 -8.37
CA PRO A 150 8.34 -21.82 -9.29
C PRO A 150 9.08 -21.44 -10.59
N LYS A 151 9.45 -22.44 -11.41
CA LYS A 151 10.14 -22.19 -12.69
C LYS A 151 9.29 -21.44 -13.72
N ASN A 152 7.98 -21.65 -13.70
CA ASN A 152 7.04 -21.01 -14.62
C ASN A 152 6.44 -19.75 -14.00
N GLN A 153 5.93 -18.85 -14.82
CA GLN A 153 5.17 -17.69 -14.35
C GLN A 153 4.04 -18.13 -13.44
N SER A 154 3.88 -17.42 -12.35
CA SER A 154 2.92 -17.76 -11.28
C SER A 154 2.58 -16.51 -10.49
N GLU A 155 1.33 -16.45 -10.03
CA GLU A 155 0.91 -15.41 -9.07
C GLU A 155 0.08 -16.02 -7.95
N GLY A 156 -0.01 -15.32 -6.85
CA GLY A 156 -0.85 -15.68 -5.72
C GLY A 156 -0.58 -14.82 -4.50
N LYS A 157 -0.83 -15.37 -3.32
CA LYS A 157 -0.67 -14.65 -2.06
C LYS A 157 0.25 -15.39 -1.11
N LEU A 158 1.12 -14.64 -0.45
CA LEU A 158 1.78 -15.06 0.80
C LEU A 158 0.88 -14.64 1.96
N ILE A 159 0.63 -15.56 2.86
CA ILE A 159 -0.21 -15.34 4.05
C ILE A 159 0.58 -15.76 5.29
N PRO A 160 0.98 -14.83 6.15
CA PRO A 160 1.64 -15.17 7.39
C PRO A 160 0.62 -15.72 8.40
N ILE A 161 0.94 -16.88 8.95
CA ILE A 161 0.18 -17.55 10.00
C ILE A 161 0.96 -17.43 11.30
N LEU A 162 0.48 -16.60 12.19
CA LEU A 162 1.05 -16.41 13.52
C LEU A 162 0.32 -17.31 14.52
N THR A 163 1.05 -18.15 15.25
CA THR A 163 0.50 -19.05 16.27
C THR A 163 1.02 -18.65 17.65
N VAL A 164 0.10 -18.40 18.58
CA VAL A 164 0.36 -18.12 20.00
C VAL A 164 -0.43 -19.12 20.82
N GLY A 165 0.26 -19.99 21.56
CA GLY A 165 -0.40 -21.13 22.23
C GLY A 165 -1.18 -22.00 21.23
N ASN A 166 -2.51 -22.09 21.41
CA ASN A 166 -3.39 -22.85 20.52
C ASN A 166 -4.20 -21.95 19.55
N GLN A 167 -3.86 -20.66 19.46
CA GLN A 167 -4.61 -19.71 18.61
C GLN A 167 -3.76 -19.28 17.43
N SER A 168 -4.42 -19.18 16.27
CA SER A 168 -3.79 -18.67 15.05
C SER A 168 -4.35 -17.28 14.72
N HIS A 169 -3.45 -16.39 14.34
CA HIS A 169 -3.74 -15.01 13.97
C HIS A 169 -3.22 -14.72 12.56
N GLN A 170 -4.02 -14.01 11.77
CA GLN A 170 -3.71 -13.62 10.38
C GLN A 170 -4.07 -12.16 10.14
N LYS A 171 -4.01 -11.34 11.18
CA LYS A 171 -4.40 -9.94 11.10
C LYS A 171 -3.19 -9.03 11.25
N GLU A 172 -3.15 -7.98 10.44
CA GLU A 172 -2.28 -6.84 10.64
C GLU A 172 -3.07 -5.66 11.20
N LEU A 173 -2.41 -4.83 11.99
CA LEU A 173 -3.00 -3.67 12.64
C LEU A 173 -2.49 -2.39 11.96
N PHE A 174 -3.41 -1.65 11.38
CA PHE A 174 -3.17 -0.29 10.92
C PHE A 174 -3.65 0.70 11.96
N THR A 175 -2.82 1.68 12.27
CA THR A 175 -3.18 2.81 13.12
C THR A 175 -3.21 4.06 12.25
N ILE A 176 -4.37 4.72 12.20
CA ILE A 176 -4.56 5.99 11.50
C ILE A 176 -4.64 7.07 12.58
N ASP A 177 -3.58 7.86 12.68
CA ASP A 177 -3.41 8.91 13.70
C ASP A 177 -3.13 10.24 13.02
N TYR A 178 -4.19 10.96 12.68
CA TYR A 178 -4.13 12.32 12.15
C TYR A 178 -4.70 13.31 13.18
N ASP A 179 -4.10 14.49 13.29
CA ASP A 179 -4.50 15.49 14.29
C ASP A 179 -5.94 15.99 14.17
N TYR A 180 -6.57 15.80 13.00
CA TYR A 180 -7.92 16.30 12.70
C TYR A 180 -9.02 15.23 12.74
N ILE A 181 -8.69 13.98 13.07
CA ILE A 181 -9.65 12.89 13.25
C ILE A 181 -9.34 12.09 14.50
N PRO A 182 -10.33 11.45 15.15
CA PRO A 182 -10.07 10.50 16.22
C PRO A 182 -9.19 9.34 15.76
N LEU A 183 -8.30 8.88 16.65
CA LEU A 183 -7.46 7.70 16.41
C LEU A 183 -8.31 6.50 15.91
N GLN A 184 -7.94 5.92 14.78
CA GLN A 184 -8.57 4.72 14.24
C GLN A 184 -7.60 3.54 14.25
N LYS A 185 -8.10 2.38 14.65
CA LYS A 185 -7.39 1.11 14.56
C LYS A 185 -8.15 0.18 13.63
N VAL A 186 -7.48 -0.31 12.60
CA VAL A 186 -8.06 -1.13 11.54
C VAL A 186 -7.31 -2.45 11.48
N LEU A 187 -8.04 -3.56 11.58
CA LEU A 187 -7.50 -4.90 11.45
C LEU A 187 -7.83 -5.44 10.05
N LEU A 188 -6.83 -5.60 9.22
CA LEU A 188 -6.95 -6.20 7.90
C LEU A 188 -6.34 -7.61 7.89
N ASN A 189 -6.62 -8.38 6.84
CA ASN A 189 -5.90 -9.64 6.64
C ASN A 189 -4.45 -9.35 6.28
N ALA A 190 -3.54 -10.01 6.97
CA ALA A 190 -2.12 -9.94 6.67
C ALA A 190 -1.85 -10.79 5.42
N GLU A 191 -1.60 -10.16 4.30
CA GLU A 191 -1.31 -10.83 3.03
C GLU A 191 -0.44 -9.94 2.14
N ALA A 192 0.35 -10.57 1.26
CA ALA A 192 1.06 -9.90 0.19
C ALA A 192 0.85 -10.66 -1.12
N LYS A 193 0.64 -9.95 -2.23
CA LYS A 193 0.61 -10.56 -3.56
C LYS A 193 2.03 -10.90 -3.97
N VAL A 194 2.28 -12.12 -4.43
CA VAL A 194 3.54 -12.52 -5.06
C VAL A 194 3.29 -12.80 -6.52
N VAL A 195 4.21 -12.33 -7.36
CA VAL A 195 4.13 -12.48 -8.81
C VAL A 195 5.50 -12.89 -9.32
N HIS A 196 5.58 -14.02 -10.03
CA HIS A 196 6.75 -14.42 -10.80
C HIS A 196 6.43 -14.25 -12.28
N ILE A 197 7.14 -13.32 -12.92
CA ILE A 197 6.96 -12.98 -14.33
C ILE A 197 8.31 -13.02 -15.03
N SER A 198 8.32 -13.52 -16.27
CA SER A 198 9.49 -13.46 -17.14
C SER A 198 9.52 -12.08 -17.79
N ILE A 199 10.45 -11.24 -17.34
CA ILE A 199 10.66 -9.89 -17.91
C ILE A 199 12.05 -9.83 -18.53
N GLU A 200 12.11 -9.46 -19.80
CA GLU A 200 13.35 -9.05 -20.42
C GLU A 200 13.55 -7.55 -20.20
N LYS A 201 14.52 -7.20 -19.38
CA LYS A 201 14.90 -5.80 -19.15
C LYS A 201 16.01 -5.36 -20.10
N LYS A 202 16.02 -4.07 -20.42
CA LYS A 202 17.10 -3.42 -21.17
C LYS A 202 17.61 -2.23 -20.36
N GLY A 203 18.95 -2.11 -20.27
CA GLY A 203 19.60 -1.14 -19.40
C GLY A 203 19.59 -1.59 -17.92
N GLU A 204 20.21 -0.79 -17.07
CA GLU A 204 20.38 -1.08 -15.65
C GLU A 204 20.10 0.14 -14.77
N ASN A 205 20.49 1.34 -15.20
CA ASN A 205 20.48 2.54 -14.40
C ASN A 205 19.28 3.43 -14.76
N ILE A 206 18.39 3.63 -13.82
CA ILE A 206 17.20 4.50 -13.98
C ILE A 206 17.36 5.74 -13.11
N GLY A 207 17.25 6.92 -13.73
CA GLY A 207 17.07 8.16 -13.00
C GLY A 207 15.60 8.40 -12.68
N TYR A 208 15.27 8.65 -11.42
CA TYR A 208 13.88 8.92 -11.00
C TYR A 208 13.75 10.32 -10.43
N ILE A 209 12.89 11.15 -11.03
CA ILE A 209 12.55 12.49 -10.55
C ILE A 209 11.23 12.38 -9.76
N LYS A 210 11.31 12.55 -8.44
CA LYS A 210 10.17 12.38 -7.55
C LYS A 210 9.09 13.45 -7.79
N GLY A 211 7.83 13.01 -7.89
CA GLY A 211 6.66 13.87 -7.94
C GLY A 211 5.83 13.81 -6.65
N ALA A 212 4.53 13.59 -6.79
CA ALA A 212 3.61 13.50 -5.64
C ALA A 212 3.81 12.23 -4.78
N GLY A 213 4.57 11.26 -5.26
CA GLY A 213 4.86 9.99 -4.60
C GLY A 213 4.09 8.83 -5.24
N ASP A 214 4.81 7.76 -5.53
CA ASP A 214 4.31 6.49 -6.08
C ASP A 214 5.28 5.35 -5.70
N ALA A 215 4.95 4.13 -6.07
CA ALA A 215 5.75 2.93 -5.81
C ALA A 215 6.57 2.48 -7.03
N ILE A 216 6.79 3.36 -8.02
CA ILE A 216 7.55 3.02 -9.23
C ILE A 216 9.03 2.76 -8.94
N PRO A 217 9.74 3.56 -8.11
CA PRO A 217 11.13 3.30 -7.80
C PRO A 217 11.33 1.88 -7.22
N GLU A 218 10.59 1.55 -6.18
CA GLU A 218 10.66 0.25 -5.51
C GLU A 218 10.28 -0.90 -6.44
N SER A 219 9.29 -0.69 -7.31
CA SER A 219 8.87 -1.69 -8.30
C SER A 219 9.95 -1.94 -9.36
N LEU A 220 10.65 -0.90 -9.81
CA LEU A 220 11.77 -1.03 -10.73
C LEU A 220 12.96 -1.74 -10.08
N GLU A 221 13.26 -1.44 -8.81
CA GLU A 221 14.30 -2.16 -8.05
C GLU A 221 13.95 -3.64 -7.89
N GLN A 222 12.68 -3.97 -7.63
CA GLN A 222 12.23 -5.36 -7.52
C GLN A 222 12.46 -6.19 -8.80
N ILE A 223 12.41 -5.56 -9.97
CA ILE A 223 12.69 -6.22 -11.25
C ILE A 223 14.17 -6.07 -11.70
N GLY A 224 15.03 -5.56 -10.81
CA GLY A 224 16.48 -5.60 -10.95
C GLY A 224 17.10 -4.38 -11.61
N TYR A 225 16.41 -3.22 -11.67
CA TYR A 225 17.05 -1.95 -12.02
C TYR A 225 17.73 -1.32 -10.80
N GLN A 226 18.75 -0.52 -11.07
CA GLN A 226 19.34 0.40 -10.09
C GLN A 226 18.66 1.75 -10.25
N VAL A 227 17.92 2.20 -9.23
CA VAL A 227 17.15 3.44 -9.28
C VAL A 227 17.84 4.52 -8.47
N THR A 228 18.16 5.62 -9.10
CA THR A 228 18.76 6.81 -8.46
C THR A 228 17.72 7.93 -8.42
N SER A 229 17.35 8.37 -7.22
CA SER A 229 16.51 9.55 -7.06
C SER A 229 17.29 10.81 -7.44
N ILE A 230 16.83 11.53 -8.45
CA ILE A 230 17.45 12.74 -8.96
C ILE A 230 16.86 13.96 -8.24
N ASN A 231 17.73 14.76 -7.61
CA ASN A 231 17.32 16.07 -7.13
C ASN A 231 17.14 17.01 -8.33
N PRO A 232 16.03 17.73 -8.47
CA PRO A 232 15.82 18.63 -9.60
C PRO A 232 16.92 19.69 -9.81
N SER A 233 17.62 20.12 -8.75
CA SER A 233 18.75 21.04 -8.84
C SER A 233 19.97 20.45 -9.57
N GLU A 234 20.12 19.12 -9.56
CA GLU A 234 21.24 18.39 -10.17
C GLU A 234 21.01 18.06 -11.65
N ILE A 235 19.83 18.33 -12.18
CA ILE A 235 19.48 18.06 -13.57
C ILE A 235 20.34 18.94 -14.50
N THR A 236 21.30 18.30 -15.17
CA THR A 236 22.10 18.83 -16.28
C THR A 236 22.21 17.76 -17.35
N SER A 237 22.45 18.15 -18.61
CA SER A 237 22.57 17.19 -19.70
C SER A 237 23.70 16.17 -19.43
N GLU A 238 24.81 16.58 -18.82
CA GLU A 238 25.90 15.68 -18.47
C GLU A 238 25.50 14.67 -17.39
N TYR A 239 24.82 15.12 -16.34
CA TYR A 239 24.36 14.24 -15.27
C TYR A 239 23.32 13.23 -15.74
N LEU A 240 22.42 13.63 -16.64
CA LEU A 240 21.38 12.76 -17.17
C LEU A 240 21.92 11.63 -18.07
N ASN A 241 23.05 11.85 -18.75
CA ASN A 241 23.64 10.88 -19.68
C ASN A 241 24.14 9.58 -19.00
N GLN A 242 24.24 9.53 -17.67
CA GLN A 242 24.61 8.32 -16.93
C GLN A 242 23.47 7.32 -16.80
N PHE A 243 22.23 7.72 -17.11
CA PHE A 243 21.05 6.87 -16.97
C PHE A 243 20.61 6.31 -18.33
N ASP A 244 20.20 5.04 -18.34
CA ASP A 244 19.64 4.37 -19.51
C ASP A 244 18.20 4.86 -19.80
N ALA A 245 17.48 5.24 -18.74
CA ALA A 245 16.19 5.90 -18.84
C ALA A 245 15.96 6.82 -17.64
N ILE A 246 15.13 7.82 -17.86
CA ILE A 246 14.65 8.73 -16.81
C ILE A 246 13.15 8.60 -16.67
N VAL A 247 12.70 8.42 -15.43
CA VAL A 247 11.27 8.41 -15.09
C VAL A 247 10.95 9.68 -14.32
N VAL A 248 10.04 10.48 -14.86
CA VAL A 248 9.47 11.64 -14.17
C VAL A 248 8.22 11.18 -13.45
N GLY A 249 8.25 11.20 -12.12
CA GLY A 249 7.24 10.66 -11.24
C GLY A 249 5.87 11.32 -11.39
N ILE A 250 4.85 10.66 -10.87
CA ILE A 250 3.47 11.12 -10.97
C ILE A 250 3.32 12.56 -10.46
N ARG A 251 2.70 13.42 -11.27
CA ARG A 251 2.43 14.83 -10.98
C ARG A 251 3.69 15.66 -10.64
N ALA A 252 4.87 15.26 -11.09
CA ALA A 252 6.10 16.01 -10.83
C ALA A 252 5.99 17.44 -11.36
N PHE A 253 5.45 17.66 -12.57
CA PHE A 253 5.23 19.01 -13.12
C PHE A 253 4.06 19.78 -12.44
N ASN A 254 3.39 19.19 -11.46
CA ASN A 254 2.43 19.91 -10.61
C ASN A 254 3.00 20.24 -9.23
N THR A 255 4.03 19.51 -8.76
CA THR A 255 4.49 19.55 -7.36
C THR A 255 5.94 19.99 -7.19
N VAL A 256 6.73 20.02 -8.26
CA VAL A 256 8.18 20.34 -8.25
C VAL A 256 8.44 21.61 -9.07
N PRO A 257 8.51 22.79 -8.41
CA PRO A 257 8.64 24.09 -9.11
C PRO A 257 9.87 24.20 -9.99
N GLU A 258 10.99 23.57 -9.59
CA GLU A 258 12.26 23.60 -10.29
C GLU A 258 12.19 23.02 -11.71
N LEU A 259 11.27 22.08 -11.94
CA LEU A 259 11.07 21.48 -13.26
C LEU A 259 10.59 22.49 -14.31
N ALA A 260 10.08 23.65 -13.91
CA ALA A 260 9.76 24.73 -14.84
C ALA A 260 10.93 25.17 -15.70
N PHE A 261 12.16 25.00 -15.22
CA PHE A 261 13.39 25.47 -15.85
C PHE A 261 14.30 24.33 -16.33
N LYS A 262 13.87 23.08 -16.18
CA LYS A 262 14.69 21.88 -16.48
C LYS A 262 14.28 21.16 -17.77
N GLN A 263 13.26 21.67 -18.45
CA GLN A 263 12.78 21.07 -19.69
C GLN A 263 13.82 21.06 -20.82
N PRO A 264 14.67 22.10 -21.00
CA PRO A 264 15.70 22.06 -22.03
C PRO A 264 16.69 20.89 -21.83
N GLU A 265 17.11 20.62 -20.59
CA GLU A 265 18.03 19.53 -20.27
C GLU A 265 17.39 18.15 -20.49
N LEU A 266 16.11 18.00 -20.12
CA LEU A 266 15.34 16.78 -20.36
C LEU A 266 15.13 16.55 -21.87
N ASN A 267 14.83 17.60 -22.63
CA ASN A 267 14.72 17.50 -24.09
C ASN A 267 16.06 17.14 -24.73
N SER A 268 17.15 17.79 -24.32
CA SER A 268 18.49 17.47 -24.82
C SER A 268 18.88 16.01 -24.55
N TYR A 269 18.50 15.46 -23.37
CA TYR A 269 18.72 14.04 -23.08
C TYR A 269 17.97 13.14 -24.08
N VAL A 270 16.72 13.47 -24.42
CA VAL A 270 15.92 12.70 -25.40
C VAL A 270 16.50 12.87 -26.81
N GLU A 271 16.89 14.08 -27.23
CA GLU A 271 17.52 14.37 -28.53
C GLU A 271 18.81 13.60 -28.73
N ASN A 272 19.56 13.36 -27.63
CA ASN A 272 20.77 12.55 -27.62
C ASN A 272 20.51 11.04 -27.55
N GLY A 273 19.25 10.59 -27.67
CA GLY A 273 18.88 9.19 -27.71
C GLY A 273 18.48 8.58 -26.37
N GLY A 274 18.37 9.38 -25.32
CA GLY A 274 17.88 8.97 -24.00
C GLY A 274 16.39 8.65 -24.01
N THR A 275 15.97 7.78 -23.10
CA THR A 275 14.57 7.42 -22.90
C THR A 275 13.98 8.19 -21.73
N LEU A 276 12.96 9.02 -21.99
CA LEU A 276 12.22 9.76 -20.96
C LEU A 276 10.80 9.22 -20.85
N LEU A 277 10.45 8.70 -19.67
CA LEU A 277 9.10 8.28 -19.33
C LEU A 277 8.48 9.35 -18.43
N LEU A 278 7.42 9.99 -18.94
CA LEU A 278 6.67 10.98 -18.20
C LEU A 278 5.39 10.38 -17.67
N GLN A 279 5.26 10.30 -16.36
CA GLN A 279 4.03 9.83 -15.73
C GLN A 279 2.95 10.92 -15.75
N TYR A 280 1.75 10.54 -15.36
CA TYR A 280 0.58 11.38 -15.28
C TYR A 280 0.80 12.74 -14.59
N ASN A 281 0.30 13.80 -15.21
CA ASN A 281 0.20 15.14 -14.65
C ASN A 281 -1.21 15.68 -14.85
N THR A 282 -1.66 16.60 -13.99
CA THR A 282 -2.96 17.26 -14.14
C THR A 282 -2.82 18.56 -14.92
N SER A 283 -3.87 18.95 -15.64
CA SER A 283 -3.93 20.26 -16.34
C SER A 283 -3.95 21.45 -15.39
N HIS A 284 -4.22 21.24 -14.09
CA HIS A 284 -4.30 22.30 -13.08
C HIS A 284 -2.95 22.49 -12.38
N ARG A 285 -2.51 23.75 -12.23
CA ARG A 285 -1.24 24.12 -11.55
C ARG A 285 0.01 23.46 -12.13
N LEU A 286 0.09 23.31 -13.45
CA LEU A 286 1.35 22.94 -14.09
C LEU A 286 2.39 24.07 -13.88
N VAL A 287 3.60 23.68 -13.51
CA VAL A 287 4.73 24.64 -13.35
C VAL A 287 5.24 25.15 -14.68
N THR A 288 5.01 24.42 -15.77
CA THR A 288 5.25 24.85 -17.16
C THR A 288 4.21 24.20 -18.09
N LYS A 289 3.95 24.83 -19.23
CA LYS A 289 3.13 24.24 -20.30
C LYS A 289 3.96 23.41 -21.29
N GLU A 290 5.25 23.62 -21.28
CA GLU A 290 6.23 22.97 -22.17
C GLU A 290 6.94 21.86 -21.36
N PHE A 291 6.25 20.75 -21.09
CA PHE A 291 6.77 19.65 -20.28
C PHE A 291 7.03 18.35 -21.09
N ALA A 292 6.94 18.44 -22.42
CA ALA A 292 7.25 17.34 -23.33
C ALA A 292 7.95 17.88 -24.60
N PRO A 293 8.75 17.06 -25.30
CA PRO A 293 9.42 17.48 -26.53
C PRO A 293 8.45 17.71 -27.70
N TYR A 294 7.21 17.22 -27.56
CA TYR A 294 6.13 17.45 -28.53
C TYR A 294 5.04 18.29 -27.90
N GLN A 295 4.26 18.98 -28.76
CA GLN A 295 3.11 19.71 -28.25
C GLN A 295 2.10 18.73 -27.63
N LEU A 296 1.93 18.85 -26.31
CA LEU A 296 1.02 18.04 -25.51
C LEU A 296 0.07 18.95 -24.73
N THR A 297 -1.23 18.72 -24.91
CA THR A 297 -2.26 19.45 -24.19
C THR A 297 -3.03 18.49 -23.30
N LEU A 298 -3.00 18.73 -21.99
CA LEU A 298 -3.78 17.94 -21.03
C LEU A 298 -5.23 18.42 -21.03
N SER A 299 -6.18 17.53 -21.26
CA SER A 299 -7.61 17.81 -21.21
C SER A 299 -8.20 17.48 -19.83
N ARG A 300 -9.52 17.59 -19.71
CA ARG A 300 -10.31 17.12 -18.56
C ARG A 300 -11.18 15.92 -18.92
N ASP A 301 -10.94 15.31 -20.05
CA ASP A 301 -11.64 14.11 -20.47
C ASP A 301 -11.35 12.98 -19.48
N ARG A 302 -12.32 12.13 -19.26
CA ARG A 302 -12.24 11.08 -18.25
C ARG A 302 -12.81 9.79 -18.77
N VAL A 303 -12.16 8.70 -18.41
CA VAL A 303 -12.76 7.37 -18.44
C VAL A 303 -13.27 7.10 -17.02
N THR A 304 -14.57 6.97 -16.85
CA THR A 304 -15.23 6.79 -15.54
C THR A 304 -15.73 5.36 -15.31
N ASP A 305 -15.73 4.53 -16.35
CA ASP A 305 -15.98 3.10 -16.23
C ASP A 305 -14.69 2.40 -15.84
N GLU A 306 -14.63 1.90 -14.62
CA GLU A 306 -13.49 1.19 -14.06
C GLU A 306 -13.16 -0.14 -14.78
N PHE A 307 -14.09 -0.62 -15.60
CA PHE A 307 -13.93 -1.84 -16.44
C PHE A 307 -13.69 -1.53 -17.90
N SER A 308 -13.49 -0.27 -18.27
CA SER A 308 -13.17 0.10 -19.66
C SER A 308 -11.98 -0.68 -20.18
N GLU A 309 -12.12 -1.23 -21.38
CA GLU A 309 -11.03 -1.91 -22.07
C GLU A 309 -9.91 -0.94 -22.44
N VAL A 310 -8.66 -1.43 -22.33
CA VAL A 310 -7.49 -0.69 -22.80
C VAL A 310 -7.38 -0.87 -24.31
N THR A 311 -7.49 0.21 -25.07
CA THR A 311 -7.36 0.23 -26.52
C THR A 311 -5.93 0.57 -26.93
N LEU A 312 -5.25 -0.34 -27.62
CA LEU A 312 -3.92 -0.11 -28.18
C LEU A 312 -4.05 0.64 -29.51
N LEU A 313 -3.84 1.96 -29.51
CA LEU A 313 -4.00 2.81 -30.70
C LEU A 313 -2.97 2.54 -31.80
N ALA A 314 -1.78 2.07 -31.44
CA ALA A 314 -0.69 1.76 -32.37
C ALA A 314 -0.10 0.36 -32.05
N PRO A 315 -0.82 -0.74 -32.30
CA PRO A 315 -0.42 -2.08 -31.87
C PRO A 315 0.91 -2.56 -32.46
N ASN A 316 1.33 -1.98 -33.58
CA ASN A 316 2.60 -2.31 -34.24
C ASN A 316 3.76 -1.40 -33.80
N HIS A 317 3.55 -0.45 -32.88
CA HIS A 317 4.61 0.43 -32.40
C HIS A 317 5.65 -0.36 -31.62
N GLN A 318 6.93 -0.01 -31.77
CA GLN A 318 8.04 -0.71 -31.13
C GLN A 318 7.89 -0.81 -29.60
N VAL A 319 7.38 0.22 -28.97
CA VAL A 319 7.15 0.29 -27.50
C VAL A 319 6.24 -0.84 -26.99
N LEU A 320 5.34 -1.37 -27.84
CA LEU A 320 4.43 -2.46 -27.50
C LEU A 320 4.95 -3.84 -27.92
N ASN A 321 6.08 -3.90 -28.61
CA ASN A 321 6.57 -5.13 -29.22
C ASN A 321 8.03 -5.45 -28.88
N TYR A 322 8.74 -4.57 -28.15
CA TYR A 322 10.14 -4.79 -27.83
C TYR A 322 10.52 -4.08 -26.53
N PRO A 323 11.32 -4.71 -25.63
CA PRO A 323 11.76 -6.11 -25.66
C PRO A 323 10.64 -7.12 -25.39
N ASN A 324 9.59 -6.71 -24.69
CA ASN A 324 8.45 -7.53 -24.37
C ASN A 324 7.26 -7.17 -25.26
N LYS A 325 6.44 -8.17 -25.59
CA LYS A 325 5.22 -7.92 -26.34
C LYS A 325 4.08 -7.63 -25.36
N ILE A 326 3.51 -6.44 -25.46
CA ILE A 326 2.35 -5.99 -24.68
C ILE A 326 1.08 -6.24 -25.51
N THR A 327 0.11 -6.88 -24.90
CA THR A 327 -1.17 -7.26 -25.52
C THR A 327 -2.34 -6.91 -24.62
N SER A 328 -3.57 -7.12 -25.07
CA SER A 328 -4.77 -6.97 -24.22
C SER A 328 -4.75 -7.90 -23.00
N ALA A 329 -4.09 -9.06 -23.07
CA ALA A 329 -3.97 -9.99 -21.95
C ALA A 329 -3.22 -9.40 -20.75
N ASP A 330 -2.29 -8.46 -20.98
CA ASP A 330 -1.55 -7.79 -19.90
C ASP A 330 -2.44 -6.86 -19.06
N PHE A 331 -3.62 -6.53 -19.57
CA PHE A 331 -4.61 -5.69 -18.91
C PHE A 331 -5.80 -6.48 -18.37
N GLU A 332 -5.77 -7.82 -18.41
CA GLU A 332 -6.82 -8.64 -17.81
C GLU A 332 -6.92 -8.38 -16.30
N ASN A 333 -8.15 -8.21 -15.81
CA ASN A 333 -8.45 -7.83 -14.41
C ASN A 333 -7.90 -6.46 -14.00
N TRP A 334 -7.42 -5.65 -14.91
CA TRP A 334 -7.13 -4.26 -14.65
C TRP A 334 -8.41 -3.53 -14.26
N VAL A 335 -8.36 -2.82 -13.14
CA VAL A 335 -9.44 -1.97 -12.67
C VAL A 335 -8.88 -0.57 -12.59
N GLN A 336 -9.43 0.35 -13.38
CA GLN A 336 -9.06 1.74 -13.26
C GLN A 336 -9.62 2.33 -11.97
N GLU A 337 -8.77 2.85 -11.12
CA GLU A 337 -9.21 3.56 -9.95
C GLU A 337 -9.84 4.91 -10.34
N ARG A 338 -9.24 5.57 -11.29
CA ARG A 338 -9.75 6.81 -11.87
C ARG A 338 -9.05 7.08 -13.19
N GLY A 339 -9.71 6.78 -14.29
CA GLY A 339 -9.23 7.14 -15.62
C GLY A 339 -9.32 8.64 -15.80
N LEU A 340 -8.20 9.29 -15.98
CA LEU A 340 -8.13 10.72 -16.21
C LEU A 340 -7.21 10.97 -17.41
N TYR A 341 -7.76 11.65 -18.41
CA TYR A 341 -7.03 12.39 -19.45
C TYR A 341 -6.44 11.56 -20.56
#